data_8225e594aade8e80d7126f8c9059fd98
#
_entry.id   8225e594aade8e80d7126f8c9059fd98
#
_cell.length_a   1.000
_cell.length_b   1.000
_cell.length_c   1.000
_cell.angle_alpha   90.00
_cell.angle_beta   90.00
_cell.angle_gamma   90.00
#
_symmetry.space_group_name_H-M   'P 1'
#
loop_
_entity.id
_entity.type
_entity.pdbx_description
1 polymer ?
#
loop_
_entity_poly.entity_id
_entity_poly.type
_entity_poly.pdbx_seq_one_letter_code
_entity_poly.pdbx_strand_id
1 'polypeptide(L)'
;LGAIGYNFYFAPEGATSAVPWIGLLGSIASENLLLTILIGLAFVMWTWFWVPGCMLYGTRVMLAWSMDRVGPDALGNVSSKYNTPVTATIVAGVMAELLLIAYIFVPATQALVGIGAMGVSFAATGLGAIFFPYRRPEMFENSPVNYRVAGVPVMSILGLLTFGYMSLMVYYFFTDPLIGASNPIAIGIGVGVFVVAGLFYYGMRYYRKRQGIDVDRAFDEIPVE
;
A
#
# COMPACT_ATOMS: atom_id res chain seq x y z
N LEU A 1 24.99 -7.17 8.89
CA LEU A 1 25.00 -5.71 9.05
C LEU A 1 26.25 -5.09 8.42
N GLY A 2 27.45 -5.63 8.67
CA GLY A 2 28.70 -5.15 8.06
C GLY A 2 28.72 -5.22 6.53
N ALA A 3 28.19 -6.29 5.94
CA ALA A 3 28.09 -6.43 4.48
C ALA A 3 27.14 -5.41 3.84
N ILE A 4 26.05 -5.07 4.51
CA ILE A 4 25.11 -4.03 4.06
C ILE A 4 25.77 -2.67 4.14
N GLY A 5 26.48 -2.36 5.23
CA GLY A 5 27.25 -1.12 5.37
C GLY A 5 28.35 -1.00 4.31
N TYR A 6 29.05 -2.10 3.99
CA TYR A 6 30.07 -2.10 2.96
C TYR A 6 29.51 -1.69 1.58
N ASN A 7 28.37 -2.28 1.16
CA ASN A 7 27.78 -1.93 -0.13
C ASN A 7 27.21 -0.51 -0.20
N PHE A 8 26.74 0.04 0.92
CA PHE A 8 26.22 1.41 0.94
C PHE A 8 27.31 2.48 0.94
N TYR A 9 28.43 2.22 1.65
CA TYR A 9 29.46 3.24 1.86
C TYR A 9 30.72 3.03 1.02
N PHE A 10 30.95 1.81 0.53
CA PHE A 10 32.19 1.44 -0.17
C PHE A 10 31.97 0.84 -1.55
N ALA A 11 30.75 0.99 -2.10
CA ALA A 11 30.52 0.58 -3.49
C ALA A 11 31.50 1.34 -4.40
N PRO A 12 32.17 0.66 -5.36
CA PRO A 12 33.09 1.33 -6.28
C PRO A 12 32.40 2.48 -6.99
N GLU A 13 33.13 3.60 -7.19
CA GLU A 13 32.67 4.70 -8.03
C GLU A 13 32.29 4.14 -9.40
N GLY A 14 31.00 4.31 -9.79
CA GLY A 14 30.42 3.73 -11.01
C GLY A 14 29.49 2.54 -10.81
N ALA A 15 29.33 2.02 -9.61
CA ALA A 15 28.24 1.09 -9.32
C ALA A 15 26.91 1.83 -9.36
N THR A 16 26.17 1.68 -10.46
CA THR A 16 24.94 2.42 -10.76
C THR A 16 23.74 1.99 -9.94
N SER A 17 23.85 0.97 -9.11
CA SER A 17 22.77 0.54 -8.23
C SER A 17 23.28 0.37 -6.79
N ALA A 18 22.89 1.28 -5.93
CA ALA A 18 23.06 1.17 -4.48
C ALA A 18 22.12 0.13 -3.85
N VAL A 19 21.39 -0.64 -4.64
CA VAL A 19 20.51 -1.69 -4.12
C VAL A 19 21.34 -2.94 -3.88
N PRO A 20 21.58 -3.34 -2.63
CA PRO A 20 22.28 -4.58 -2.33
C PRO A 20 21.38 -5.75 -2.75
N TRP A 21 21.64 -6.28 -3.91
CA TRP A 21 20.98 -7.50 -4.35
C TRP A 21 21.32 -8.62 -3.35
N ILE A 22 20.33 -9.29 -2.80
CA ILE A 22 20.53 -10.38 -1.86
C ILE A 22 21.46 -11.45 -2.46
N GLY A 23 21.37 -11.68 -3.77
CA GLY A 23 22.30 -12.56 -4.48
C GLY A 23 23.75 -12.07 -4.46
N LEU A 24 23.98 -10.76 -4.58
CA LEU A 24 25.32 -10.17 -4.45
C LEU A 24 25.85 -10.30 -3.02
N LEU A 25 25.02 -10.01 -2.02
CA LEU A 25 25.37 -10.24 -0.62
C LEU A 25 25.69 -11.71 -0.33
N GLY A 26 24.95 -12.64 -0.89
CA GLY A 26 25.18 -14.06 -0.80
C GLY A 26 26.53 -14.45 -1.43
N SER A 27 26.88 -13.92 -2.60
CA SER A 27 28.15 -14.19 -3.29
C SER A 27 29.37 -13.60 -2.56
N ILE A 28 29.19 -12.43 -1.90
CA ILE A 28 30.24 -11.82 -1.09
C ILE A 28 30.41 -12.54 0.25
N ALA A 29 29.31 -12.98 0.86
CA ALA A 29 29.32 -13.63 2.18
C ALA A 29 29.77 -15.11 2.13
N SER A 30 29.71 -15.75 0.97
CA SER A 30 30.03 -17.17 0.83
C SER A 30 30.62 -17.44 -0.56
N GLU A 31 31.78 -18.08 -0.59
CA GLU A 31 32.37 -18.61 -1.82
C GLU A 31 31.63 -19.88 -2.32
N ASN A 32 30.57 -20.29 -1.65
CA ASN A 32 29.81 -21.49 -1.96
C ASN A 32 28.72 -21.20 -2.99
N LEU A 33 28.90 -21.69 -4.22
CA LEU A 33 27.99 -21.53 -5.34
C LEU A 33 26.56 -22.03 -5.01
N LEU A 34 26.44 -23.15 -4.30
CA LEU A 34 25.14 -23.71 -3.93
C LEU A 34 24.35 -22.75 -3.02
N LEU A 35 25.02 -22.19 -2.02
CA LEU A 35 24.41 -21.22 -1.10
C LEU A 35 23.98 -19.94 -1.84
N THR A 36 24.79 -19.45 -2.76
CA THR A 36 24.46 -18.29 -3.60
C THR A 36 23.22 -18.56 -4.46
N ILE A 37 23.12 -19.74 -5.07
CA ILE A 37 21.94 -20.15 -5.86
C ILE A 37 20.70 -20.24 -4.96
N LEU A 38 20.80 -20.84 -3.77
CA LEU A 38 19.68 -20.96 -2.84
C LEU A 38 19.17 -19.61 -2.37
N ILE A 39 20.06 -18.68 -2.06
CA ILE A 39 19.70 -17.29 -1.69
C ILE A 39 19.02 -16.58 -2.86
N GLY A 40 19.56 -16.74 -4.07
CA GLY A 40 18.96 -16.17 -5.28
C GLY A 40 17.56 -16.72 -5.57
N LEU A 41 17.38 -18.04 -5.45
CA LEU A 41 16.08 -18.69 -5.60
C LEU A 41 15.09 -18.23 -4.53
N ALA A 42 15.50 -18.10 -3.29
CA ALA A 42 14.64 -17.60 -2.20
C ALA A 42 14.14 -16.18 -2.51
N PHE A 43 15.00 -15.31 -3.07
CA PHE A 43 14.60 -13.95 -3.47
C PHE A 43 13.61 -13.96 -4.64
N VAL A 44 13.84 -14.79 -5.66
CA VAL A 44 12.92 -14.96 -6.79
C VAL A 44 11.57 -15.48 -6.31
N MET A 45 11.57 -16.49 -5.44
CA MET A 45 10.36 -17.05 -4.84
C MET A 45 9.58 -16.01 -4.03
N TRP A 46 10.26 -15.18 -3.23
CA TRP A 46 9.63 -14.11 -2.48
C TRP A 46 8.93 -13.11 -3.41
N THR A 47 9.59 -12.68 -4.48
CA THR A 47 9.00 -11.77 -5.48
C THR A 47 7.79 -12.42 -6.18
N TRP A 48 7.90 -13.71 -6.51
CA TRP A 48 6.80 -14.46 -7.14
C TRP A 48 5.55 -14.54 -6.26
N PHE A 49 5.72 -14.76 -4.95
CA PHE A 49 4.60 -14.81 -4.01
C PHE A 49 4.00 -13.43 -3.71
N TRP A 50 4.75 -12.36 -3.91
CA TRP A 50 4.27 -11.00 -3.70
C TRP A 50 3.18 -10.59 -4.70
N VAL A 51 3.31 -10.99 -5.95
CA VAL A 51 2.38 -10.61 -7.04
C VAL A 51 0.94 -11.06 -6.77
N PRO A 52 0.65 -12.33 -6.43
CA PRO A 52 -0.70 -12.76 -6.07
C PRO A 52 -1.26 -12.00 -4.85
N GLY A 53 -0.43 -11.69 -3.88
CA GLY A 53 -0.80 -10.87 -2.73
C GLY A 53 -1.29 -9.48 -3.14
N CYS A 54 -0.53 -8.77 -3.96
CA CYS A 54 -0.90 -7.46 -4.48
C CYS A 54 -2.21 -7.50 -5.29
N MET A 55 -2.39 -8.53 -6.13
CA MET A 55 -3.64 -8.73 -6.87
C MET A 55 -4.83 -8.98 -5.95
N LEU A 56 -4.65 -9.78 -4.90
CA LEU A 56 -5.69 -10.04 -3.91
C LEU A 56 -6.11 -8.76 -3.18
N TYR A 57 -5.15 -7.93 -2.76
CA TYR A 57 -5.45 -6.63 -2.13
C TYR A 57 -6.15 -5.68 -3.09
N GLY A 58 -5.64 -5.52 -4.30
CA GLY A 58 -6.22 -4.63 -5.30
C GLY A 58 -7.68 -4.98 -5.63
N THR A 59 -7.96 -6.26 -5.84
CA THR A 59 -9.32 -6.73 -6.15
C THR A 59 -10.29 -6.55 -4.98
N ARG A 60 -9.84 -6.77 -3.74
CA ARG A 60 -10.66 -6.55 -2.53
C ARG A 60 -10.96 -5.07 -2.31
N VAL A 61 -9.99 -4.19 -2.53
CA VAL A 61 -10.21 -2.74 -2.46
C VAL A 61 -11.23 -2.29 -3.50
N MET A 62 -11.14 -2.77 -4.74
CA MET A 62 -12.11 -2.45 -5.79
C MET A 62 -13.52 -2.98 -5.46
N LEU A 63 -13.61 -4.18 -4.87
CA LEU A 63 -14.86 -4.74 -4.37
C LEU A 63 -15.46 -3.84 -3.26
N ALA A 64 -14.64 -3.44 -2.28
CA ALA A 64 -15.08 -2.55 -1.20
C ALA A 64 -15.58 -1.20 -1.76
N TRP A 65 -14.91 -0.61 -2.74
CA TRP A 65 -15.39 0.62 -3.38
C TRP A 65 -16.78 0.48 -4.01
N SER A 66 -17.08 -0.70 -4.57
CA SER A 66 -18.41 -0.99 -5.11
C SER A 66 -19.45 -1.15 -4.00
N MET A 67 -19.11 -1.85 -2.92
CA MET A 67 -19.99 -2.03 -1.76
C MET A 67 -20.29 -0.68 -1.07
N ASP A 68 -19.28 0.16 -0.91
CA ASP A 68 -19.40 1.53 -0.36
C ASP A 68 -20.05 2.51 -1.34
N ARG A 69 -20.45 2.04 -2.54
CA ARG A 69 -21.06 2.85 -3.61
C ARG A 69 -20.17 4.01 -4.10
N VAL A 70 -18.89 3.98 -3.79
CA VAL A 70 -17.87 4.95 -4.24
C VAL A 70 -17.30 4.52 -5.59
N GLY A 71 -17.37 3.23 -5.93
CA GLY A 71 -16.93 2.69 -7.20
C GLY A 71 -18.09 2.27 -8.14
N PRO A 72 -17.77 1.87 -9.38
CA PRO A 72 -18.73 1.27 -10.31
C PRO A 72 -19.29 -0.05 -9.76
N ASP A 73 -20.61 -0.26 -9.89
CA ASP A 73 -21.28 -1.47 -9.38
C ASP A 73 -20.74 -2.76 -10.01
N ALA A 74 -20.25 -2.69 -11.24
CA ALA A 74 -19.65 -3.82 -11.95
C ALA A 74 -18.45 -4.44 -11.21
N LEU A 75 -17.72 -3.66 -10.40
CA LEU A 75 -16.60 -4.16 -9.61
C LEU A 75 -17.06 -5.07 -8.44
N GLY A 76 -18.32 -4.94 -8.04
CA GLY A 76 -18.95 -5.77 -6.98
C GLY A 76 -19.44 -7.13 -7.45
N ASN A 77 -19.41 -7.42 -8.75
CA ASN A 77 -19.92 -8.68 -9.28
C ASN A 77 -19.01 -9.86 -8.92
N VAL A 78 -19.48 -10.67 -7.98
CA VAL A 78 -18.80 -11.90 -7.55
C VAL A 78 -19.33 -13.07 -8.38
N SER A 79 -18.44 -13.82 -9.01
CA SER A 79 -18.78 -15.03 -9.76
C SER A 79 -19.19 -16.15 -8.80
N SER A 80 -20.35 -16.74 -9.03
CA SER A 80 -20.81 -17.91 -8.26
C SER A 80 -19.95 -19.16 -8.48
N LYS A 81 -19.25 -19.24 -9.63
CA LYS A 81 -18.37 -20.38 -9.95
C LYS A 81 -17.02 -20.30 -9.24
N TYR A 82 -16.44 -19.10 -9.15
CA TYR A 82 -15.09 -18.90 -8.63
C TYR A 82 -15.05 -18.24 -7.26
N ASN A 83 -16.19 -17.76 -6.75
CA ASN A 83 -16.33 -16.98 -5.51
C ASN A 83 -15.34 -15.79 -5.44
N THR A 84 -15.09 -15.16 -6.59
CA THR A 84 -14.15 -14.05 -6.74
C THR A 84 -14.78 -12.92 -7.54
N PRO A 85 -14.41 -11.66 -7.32
CA PRO A 85 -14.86 -10.52 -8.10
C PRO A 85 -14.11 -10.47 -9.45
N VAL A 86 -14.60 -11.25 -10.44
CA VAL A 86 -13.92 -11.43 -11.73
C VAL A 86 -13.71 -10.11 -12.46
N THR A 87 -14.69 -9.22 -12.46
CA THR A 87 -14.56 -7.91 -13.10
C THR A 87 -13.45 -7.08 -12.46
N ALA A 88 -13.39 -7.03 -11.13
CA ALA A 88 -12.33 -6.33 -10.43
C ALA A 88 -10.94 -6.95 -10.70
N THR A 89 -10.88 -8.29 -10.80
CA THR A 89 -9.63 -9.00 -11.13
C THR A 89 -9.14 -8.66 -12.54
N ILE A 90 -10.02 -8.63 -13.53
CA ILE A 90 -9.67 -8.26 -14.91
C ILE A 90 -9.22 -6.79 -14.96
N VAL A 91 -9.96 -5.89 -14.33
CA VAL A 91 -9.60 -4.47 -14.29
C VAL A 91 -8.24 -4.27 -13.62
N ALA A 92 -7.99 -4.92 -12.48
CA ALA A 92 -6.71 -4.84 -11.78
C ALA A 92 -5.56 -5.39 -12.66
N GLY A 93 -5.77 -6.51 -13.36
CA GLY A 93 -4.79 -7.08 -14.29
C GLY A 93 -4.48 -6.14 -15.45
N VAL A 94 -5.50 -5.61 -16.12
CA VAL A 94 -5.31 -4.65 -17.22
C VAL A 94 -4.58 -3.39 -16.75
N MET A 95 -4.95 -2.84 -15.58
CA MET A 95 -4.26 -1.69 -14.99
C MET A 95 -2.80 -1.99 -14.68
N ALA A 96 -2.50 -3.17 -14.15
CA ALA A 96 -1.14 -3.59 -13.86
C ALA A 96 -0.29 -3.70 -15.14
N GLU A 97 -0.84 -4.28 -16.21
CA GLU A 97 -0.15 -4.36 -17.50
C GLU A 97 0.09 -2.99 -18.13
N LEU A 98 -0.90 -2.10 -18.10
CA LEU A 98 -0.74 -0.73 -18.59
C LEU A 98 0.33 0.03 -17.81
N LEU A 99 0.38 -0.13 -16.48
CA LEU A 99 1.41 0.48 -15.63
C LEU A 99 2.79 -0.13 -15.92
N LEU A 100 2.88 -1.43 -16.17
CA LEU A 100 4.13 -2.09 -16.55
C LEU A 100 4.64 -1.56 -17.89
N ILE A 101 3.78 -1.44 -18.88
CA ILE A 101 4.13 -0.85 -20.18
C ILE A 101 4.59 0.60 -19.97
N ALA A 102 3.87 1.39 -19.22
CA ALA A 102 4.26 2.76 -18.89
C ALA A 102 5.62 2.80 -18.18
N TYR A 103 5.86 1.91 -17.22
CA TYR A 103 7.13 1.81 -16.51
C TYR A 103 8.32 1.54 -17.43
N ILE A 104 8.14 0.72 -18.48
CA ILE A 104 9.18 0.39 -19.45
C ILE A 104 9.47 1.57 -20.38
N PHE A 105 8.43 2.24 -20.87
CA PHE A 105 8.56 3.21 -21.97
C PHE A 105 8.55 4.68 -21.53
N VAL A 106 8.08 4.99 -20.33
CA VAL A 106 7.96 6.35 -19.82
C VAL A 106 8.86 6.53 -18.58
N PRO A 107 10.03 7.17 -18.71
CA PRO A 107 10.99 7.31 -17.61
C PRO A 107 10.40 7.94 -16.34
N ALA A 108 9.44 8.85 -16.48
CA ALA A 108 8.77 9.50 -15.34
C ALA A 108 8.01 8.49 -14.46
N THR A 109 7.49 7.39 -15.02
CA THR A 109 6.77 6.38 -14.24
C THR A 109 7.69 5.49 -13.41
N GLN A 110 8.99 5.46 -13.72
CA GLN A 110 9.99 4.75 -12.92
C GLN A 110 10.21 5.42 -11.56
N ALA A 111 9.79 6.67 -11.42
CA ALA A 111 9.75 7.38 -10.15
C ALA A 111 8.49 7.04 -9.30
N LEU A 112 7.59 6.18 -9.81
CA LEU A 112 6.43 5.68 -9.07
C LEU A 112 6.87 4.77 -7.92
N VAL A 113 6.94 5.32 -6.73
CA VAL A 113 7.35 4.57 -5.56
C VAL A 113 6.12 4.26 -4.70
N GLY A 114 5.51 3.11 -4.95
CA GLY A 114 4.29 2.66 -4.26
C GLY A 114 4.44 2.54 -2.74
N ILE A 115 5.65 2.33 -2.25
CA ILE A 115 5.96 2.23 -0.81
C ILE A 115 5.61 3.53 -0.07
N GLY A 116 5.87 4.70 -0.65
CA GLY A 116 5.51 5.98 -0.05
C GLY A 116 3.99 6.14 0.11
N ALA A 117 3.21 5.73 -0.89
CA ALA A 117 1.75 5.76 -0.83
C ALA A 117 1.20 4.80 0.24
N MET A 118 1.81 3.61 0.40
CA MET A 118 1.47 2.69 1.49
C MET A 118 1.74 3.32 2.86
N GLY A 119 2.87 3.98 3.04
CA GLY A 119 3.21 4.68 4.28
C GLY A 119 2.16 5.72 4.67
N VAL A 120 1.69 6.52 3.71
CA VAL A 120 0.61 7.50 3.93
C VAL A 120 -0.70 6.81 4.31
N SER A 121 -1.05 5.70 3.65
CA SER A 121 -2.27 4.94 3.96
C SER A 121 -2.23 4.34 5.37
N PHE A 122 -1.10 3.79 5.79
CA PHE A 122 -0.93 3.29 7.16
C PHE A 122 -0.93 4.41 8.21
N ALA A 123 -0.34 5.58 7.90
CA ALA A 123 -0.43 6.74 8.76
C ALA A 123 -1.89 7.20 8.94
N ALA A 124 -2.67 7.27 7.85
CA ALA A 124 -4.09 7.60 7.91
C ALA A 124 -4.90 6.58 8.73
N THR A 125 -4.60 5.28 8.58
CA THR A 125 -5.21 4.22 9.40
C THR A 125 -4.86 4.37 10.88
N GLY A 126 -3.60 4.68 11.20
CA GLY A 126 -3.16 4.97 12.56
C GLY A 126 -3.91 6.17 13.15
N LEU A 127 -4.07 7.24 12.36
CA LEU A 127 -4.86 8.41 12.77
C LEU A 127 -6.32 8.05 13.03
N GLY A 128 -6.93 7.25 12.16
CA GLY A 128 -8.28 6.73 12.37
C GLY A 128 -8.41 5.94 13.67
N ALA A 129 -7.45 5.07 13.96
CA ALA A 129 -7.43 4.26 15.18
C ALA A 129 -7.31 5.10 16.47
N ILE A 130 -6.67 6.28 16.41
CA ILE A 130 -6.62 7.20 17.57
C ILE A 130 -8.02 7.67 17.94
N PHE A 131 -8.81 8.10 16.94
CA PHE A 131 -10.09 8.75 17.17
C PHE A 131 -11.27 7.79 17.22
N PHE A 132 -11.16 6.59 16.66
CA PHE A 132 -12.26 5.63 16.56
C PHE A 132 -12.95 5.32 17.91
N PRO A 133 -12.25 4.99 19.01
CA PRO A 133 -12.91 4.68 20.27
C PRO A 133 -13.72 5.84 20.87
N TYR A 134 -13.36 7.08 20.51
CA TYR A 134 -14.02 8.28 21.02
C TYR A 134 -15.16 8.75 20.10
N ARG A 135 -15.05 8.47 18.79
CA ARG A 135 -16.06 8.88 17.81
C ARG A 135 -17.18 7.86 17.68
N ARG A 136 -16.88 6.58 17.87
CA ARG A 136 -17.82 5.46 17.75
C ARG A 136 -17.72 4.55 19.00
N PRO A 137 -18.05 5.08 20.22
CA PRO A 137 -17.88 4.33 21.47
C PRO A 137 -18.69 3.03 21.49
N GLU A 138 -19.90 3.01 20.94
CA GLU A 138 -20.75 1.81 20.90
C GLU A 138 -20.10 0.68 20.09
N MET A 139 -19.49 1.00 18.95
CA MET A 139 -18.78 0.02 18.13
C MET A 139 -17.52 -0.48 18.84
N PHE A 140 -16.80 0.41 19.51
CA PHE A 140 -15.58 0.04 20.23
C PHE A 140 -15.89 -0.86 21.44
N GLU A 141 -16.90 -0.56 22.23
CA GLU A 141 -17.28 -1.36 23.41
C GLU A 141 -17.78 -2.77 23.02
N ASN A 142 -18.45 -2.89 21.87
CA ASN A 142 -18.91 -4.18 21.35
C ASN A 142 -17.80 -4.96 20.59
N SER A 143 -16.62 -4.37 20.42
CA SER A 143 -15.48 -5.02 19.75
C SER A 143 -14.78 -6.00 20.70
N PRO A 144 -14.26 -7.15 20.19
CA PRO A 144 -13.45 -8.08 20.97
C PRO A 144 -12.10 -7.48 21.43
N VAL A 145 -11.72 -6.32 20.92
CA VAL A 145 -10.42 -5.64 21.22
C VAL A 145 -10.61 -4.32 21.99
N ASN A 146 -11.63 -4.23 22.83
CA ASN A 146 -11.95 -3.04 23.63
C ASN A 146 -11.04 -2.83 24.86
N TYR A 147 -9.80 -3.30 24.81
CA TYR A 147 -8.86 -3.19 25.90
C TYR A 147 -8.50 -1.74 26.23
N ARG A 148 -8.34 -1.46 27.54
CA ARG A 148 -7.92 -0.15 28.08
C ARG A 148 -6.75 -0.30 29.03
N VAL A 149 -5.80 0.61 28.97
CA VAL A 149 -4.69 0.73 29.91
C VAL A 149 -4.77 2.12 30.54
N ALA A 150 -4.86 2.17 31.87
CA ALA A 150 -5.05 3.42 32.64
C ALA A 150 -6.21 4.30 32.10
N GLY A 151 -7.30 3.67 31.65
CA GLY A 151 -8.48 4.36 31.09
C GLY A 151 -8.37 4.77 29.62
N VAL A 152 -7.18 4.65 29.01
CA VAL A 152 -6.95 4.96 27.59
C VAL A 152 -7.13 3.69 26.76
N PRO A 153 -7.90 3.73 25.64
CA PRO A 153 -8.01 2.59 24.73
C PRO A 153 -6.65 2.20 24.15
N VAL A 154 -6.31 0.91 24.22
CA VAL A 154 -5.05 0.38 23.64
C VAL A 154 -4.99 0.65 22.14
N MET A 155 -6.13 0.61 21.47
CA MET A 155 -6.25 0.95 20.05
C MET A 155 -5.74 2.37 19.75
N SER A 156 -6.06 3.36 20.60
CA SER A 156 -5.58 4.74 20.43
C SER A 156 -4.08 4.86 20.66
N ILE A 157 -3.52 4.11 21.62
CA ILE A 157 -2.08 4.09 21.88
C ILE A 157 -1.33 3.51 20.68
N LEU A 158 -1.76 2.34 20.19
CA LEU A 158 -1.18 1.71 19.01
C LEU A 158 -1.36 2.55 17.75
N GLY A 159 -2.53 3.20 17.62
CA GLY A 159 -2.80 4.15 16.54
C GLY A 159 -1.82 5.32 16.54
N LEU A 160 -1.52 5.89 17.71
CA LEU A 160 -0.56 6.99 17.86
C LEU A 160 0.86 6.55 17.48
N LEU A 161 1.29 5.38 17.93
CA LEU A 161 2.58 4.81 17.59
C LEU A 161 2.70 4.55 16.08
N THR A 162 1.66 3.96 15.49
CA THR A 162 1.60 3.70 14.04
C THR A 162 1.63 5.00 13.25
N PHE A 163 0.81 5.98 13.63
CA PHE A 163 0.78 7.28 12.97
C PHE A 163 2.13 7.99 13.05
N GLY A 164 2.74 8.04 14.23
CA GLY A 164 4.04 8.68 14.44
C GLY A 164 5.16 8.01 13.65
N TYR A 165 5.24 6.68 13.73
CA TYR A 165 6.26 5.91 13.02
C TYR A 165 6.11 6.02 11.48
N MET A 166 4.88 5.84 10.97
CA MET A 166 4.64 5.90 9.53
C MET A 166 4.82 7.32 8.98
N SER A 167 4.43 8.35 9.72
CA SER A 167 4.68 9.76 9.34
C SER A 167 6.17 10.06 9.27
N LEU A 168 6.96 9.56 10.23
CA LEU A 168 8.41 9.67 10.23
C LEU A 168 9.02 8.94 9.03
N MET A 169 8.55 7.72 8.73
CA MET A 169 9.02 6.95 7.56
C MET A 169 8.71 7.67 6.25
N VAL A 170 7.49 8.21 6.10
CA VAL A 170 7.09 8.99 4.92
C VAL A 170 7.96 10.24 4.79
N TYR A 171 8.23 10.94 5.89
CA TYR A 171 9.12 12.10 5.89
C TYR A 171 10.51 11.75 5.35
N TYR A 172 11.18 10.73 5.93
CA TYR A 172 12.50 10.31 5.46
C TYR A 172 12.46 9.77 4.04
N PHE A 173 11.41 9.07 3.66
CA PHE A 173 11.25 8.54 2.31
C PHE A 173 11.28 9.63 1.23
N PHE A 174 10.71 10.79 1.51
CA PHE A 174 10.67 11.91 0.58
C PHE A 174 11.79 12.93 0.76
N THR A 175 12.52 12.91 1.88
CA THR A 175 13.59 13.90 2.16
C THR A 175 14.99 13.32 2.05
N ASP A 176 15.17 12.02 2.30
CA ASP A 176 16.49 11.39 2.26
C ASP A 176 16.82 10.88 0.85
N PRO A 177 17.86 11.41 0.20
CA PRO A 177 18.27 10.96 -1.14
C PRO A 177 18.69 9.49 -1.20
N LEU A 178 19.13 8.90 -0.08
CA LEU A 178 19.57 7.50 -0.02
C LEU A 178 18.42 6.50 0.07
N ILE A 179 17.27 6.93 0.61
CA ILE A 179 16.16 6.01 0.89
C ILE A 179 15.16 5.96 -0.26
N GLY A 180 14.94 7.07 -0.99
CA GLY A 180 13.88 6.95 -1.90
C GLY A 180 13.58 8.06 -2.89
N ALA A 181 12.45 8.69 -2.74
CA ALA A 181 11.80 9.50 -3.73
C ALA A 181 11.98 11.00 -3.49
N SER A 182 13.17 11.43 -3.10
CA SER A 182 13.49 12.86 -2.96
C SER A 182 13.51 13.63 -4.30
N ASN A 183 13.37 12.90 -5.41
CA ASN A 183 13.22 13.49 -6.73
C ASN A 183 11.88 14.24 -6.84
N PRO A 184 11.86 15.52 -7.31
CA PRO A 184 10.64 16.30 -7.47
C PRO A 184 9.56 15.62 -8.32
N ILE A 185 9.95 14.83 -9.33
CA ILE A 185 9.01 14.06 -10.16
C ILE A 185 8.31 12.98 -9.33
N ALA A 186 9.04 12.25 -8.50
CA ALA A 186 8.47 11.21 -7.64
C ALA A 186 7.50 11.81 -6.61
N ILE A 187 7.85 12.95 -6.02
CA ILE A 187 6.98 13.69 -5.10
C ILE A 187 5.71 14.16 -5.84
N GLY A 188 5.89 14.75 -7.02
CA GLY A 188 4.77 15.21 -7.86
C GLY A 188 3.80 14.08 -8.23
N ILE A 189 4.32 12.93 -8.62
CA ILE A 189 3.50 11.73 -8.92
C ILE A 189 2.80 11.24 -7.66
N GLY A 190 3.52 11.14 -6.53
CA GLY A 190 2.95 10.71 -5.25
C GLY A 190 1.78 11.60 -4.82
N VAL A 191 1.95 12.92 -4.83
CA VAL A 191 0.87 13.87 -4.54
C VAL A 191 -0.25 13.76 -5.59
N GLY A 192 0.10 13.61 -6.87
CA GLY A 192 -0.85 13.47 -7.97
C GLY A 192 -1.79 12.29 -7.79
N VAL A 193 -1.30 11.15 -7.30
CA VAL A 193 -2.14 9.97 -7.01
C VAL A 193 -3.22 10.30 -5.98
N PHE A 194 -2.88 11.00 -4.89
CA PHE A 194 -3.86 11.40 -3.87
C PHE A 194 -4.85 12.44 -4.39
N VAL A 195 -4.40 13.38 -5.22
CA VAL A 195 -5.30 14.36 -5.86
C VAL A 195 -6.29 13.64 -6.78
N VAL A 196 -5.82 12.72 -7.63
CA VAL A 196 -6.67 11.93 -8.53
C VAL A 196 -7.66 11.07 -7.73
N ALA A 197 -7.20 10.42 -6.65
CA ALA A 197 -8.07 9.65 -5.76
C ALA A 197 -9.17 10.53 -5.13
N GLY A 198 -8.81 11.73 -4.67
CA GLY A 198 -9.78 12.70 -4.14
C GLY A 198 -10.79 13.15 -5.19
N LEU A 199 -10.32 13.50 -6.39
CA LEU A 199 -11.21 13.89 -7.50
C LEU A 199 -12.15 12.75 -7.89
N PHE A 200 -11.64 11.51 -7.93
CA PHE A 200 -12.46 10.33 -8.18
C PHE A 200 -13.54 10.15 -7.11
N TYR A 201 -13.17 10.23 -5.83
CA TYR A 201 -14.11 10.12 -4.71
C TYR A 201 -15.22 11.16 -4.78
N TYR A 202 -14.87 12.45 -4.89
CA TYR A 202 -15.85 13.53 -4.95
C TYR A 202 -16.69 13.48 -6.24
N GLY A 203 -16.09 13.07 -7.36
CA GLY A 203 -16.80 12.86 -8.62
C GLY A 203 -17.84 11.74 -8.51
N MET A 204 -17.47 10.60 -7.94
CA MET A 204 -18.38 9.49 -7.71
C MET A 204 -19.48 9.84 -6.70
N ARG A 205 -19.15 10.53 -5.61
CA ARG A 205 -20.13 11.03 -4.64
C ARG A 205 -21.17 11.96 -5.31
N TYR A 206 -20.71 12.89 -6.14
CA TYR A 206 -21.61 13.77 -6.90
C TYR A 206 -22.49 12.99 -7.88
N TYR A 207 -21.91 12.05 -8.61
CA TYR A 207 -22.64 11.20 -9.56
C TYR A 207 -23.71 10.36 -8.85
N ARG A 208 -23.39 9.71 -7.74
CA ARG A 208 -24.31 8.90 -6.93
C ARG A 208 -25.43 9.74 -6.31
N LYS A 209 -25.10 10.94 -5.84
CA LYS A 209 -26.12 11.87 -5.33
C LYS A 209 -27.17 12.21 -6.39
N ARG A 210 -26.77 12.35 -7.67
CA ARG A 210 -27.72 12.53 -8.77
C ARG A 210 -28.63 11.32 -9.02
N GLN A 211 -28.19 10.14 -8.65
CA GLN A 211 -28.97 8.91 -8.71
C GLN A 211 -29.87 8.70 -7.46
N GLY A 212 -29.87 9.64 -6.52
CA GLY A 212 -30.62 9.53 -5.26
C GLY A 212 -29.95 8.64 -4.23
N ILE A 213 -28.68 8.25 -4.45
CA ILE A 213 -27.89 7.40 -3.55
C ILE A 213 -27.05 8.28 -2.64
N ASP A 214 -27.25 8.16 -1.33
CA ASP A 214 -26.45 8.84 -0.32
C ASP A 214 -25.27 7.95 0.08
N VAL A 215 -24.07 8.34 -0.38
CA VAL A 215 -22.83 7.62 -0.09
C VAL A 215 -22.43 7.75 1.38
N ASP A 216 -22.83 8.84 2.05
CA ASP A 216 -22.45 9.07 3.44
C ASP A 216 -23.08 8.05 4.39
N ARG A 217 -24.23 7.48 4.04
CA ARG A 217 -24.88 6.40 4.81
C ARG A 217 -24.07 5.12 4.86
N ALA A 218 -23.26 4.84 3.86
CA ALA A 218 -22.39 3.67 3.86
C ALA A 218 -21.34 3.70 5.01
N PHE A 219 -21.05 4.88 5.54
CA PHE A 219 -20.13 5.07 6.67
C PHE A 219 -20.82 5.07 8.04
N ASP A 220 -22.15 5.10 8.07
CA ASP A 220 -22.94 5.07 9.31
C ASP A 220 -23.41 3.69 9.70
N GLU A 221 -23.48 2.78 8.74
CA GLU A 221 -23.92 1.40 8.93
C GLU A 221 -22.73 0.44 8.82
N ILE A 222 -22.66 -0.53 9.75
CA ILE A 222 -21.72 -1.65 9.62
C ILE A 222 -22.30 -2.56 8.54
N PRO A 223 -21.52 -2.95 7.51
CA PRO A 223 -21.99 -3.94 6.55
C PRO A 223 -22.42 -5.20 7.29
N VAL A 224 -23.63 -5.65 7.05
CA VAL A 224 -24.12 -6.93 7.57
C VAL A 224 -23.36 -8.02 6.82
N GLU A 225 -22.57 -8.82 7.55
CA GLU A 225 -21.87 -9.98 7.01
C GLU A 225 -22.85 -11.07 6.55
#